data_c0b6b0abed0f2a5656700a03563d8bab
#
_entry.id   c0b6b0abed0f2a5656700a03563d8bab
#
_cell.length_a   1.000
_cell.length_b   1.000
_cell.length_c   1.000
_cell.angle_alpha   90.00
_cell.angle_beta   90.00
_cell.angle_gamma   90.00
#
_symmetry.space_group_name_H-M   'P 1'
#
loop_
_entity.id
_entity.type
_entity.pdbx_description
1 polymer ?
#
loop_
_entity_poly.entity_id
_entity_poly.type
_entity_poly.pdbx_seq_one_letter_code
_entity_poly.pdbx_strand_id
1 'polypeptide(L)'
;MSKHILLVHDLAGYGKVSLSAMMPVLSHMGHHLYTLPTALVSNTLDYGKFYIQETTEYMRQSLKVWAELGFSFDVVSTGMILSAEQSALVSDFCEQSAKKGALVFVDPIMGDEGKLYNGVGEETIAHMRKMVAVADCIVPNYTEAAYLADMPYHEDMTEEEARALTIRLHEMGAKSVVVTSAKVDGENCVVGYDGTEGEFFRIPFDLIPVRFVGTGDIFAAVMLGRLVDGVPLQESTRRAMDAVRTMIDRNRDKEDKYLGIPIETCLEVLDE
;
A
#
# COMPACT_ATOMS: atom_id res chain seq x y z
N MET A 1 -9.44 16.68 10.52
CA MET A 1 -8.29 17.64 10.66
C MET A 1 -7.16 17.18 9.78
N SER A 2 -6.47 18.12 9.11
CA SER A 2 -5.30 17.79 8.29
C SER A 2 -4.24 17.04 9.09
N LYS A 3 -3.66 16.00 8.51
CA LYS A 3 -2.63 15.14 9.11
C LYS A 3 -1.29 15.34 8.42
N HIS A 4 -0.20 15.16 9.17
CA HIS A 4 1.16 15.13 8.67
C HIS A 4 1.53 13.69 8.31
N ILE A 5 1.55 13.37 7.02
CA ILE A 5 1.75 12.01 6.50
C ILE A 5 3.14 11.92 5.85
N LEU A 6 3.98 11.03 6.35
CA LEU A 6 5.24 10.66 5.71
C LEU A 6 5.02 9.46 4.79
N LEU A 7 5.37 9.60 3.52
CA LEU A 7 5.34 8.56 2.51
C LEU A 7 6.76 8.02 2.28
N VAL A 8 7.01 6.76 2.65
CA VAL A 8 8.28 6.04 2.48
C VAL A 8 8.10 5.06 1.32
N HIS A 9 8.20 5.57 0.10
CA HIS A 9 7.91 4.85 -1.15
C HIS A 9 8.92 5.22 -2.23
N ASP A 10 9.00 4.47 -3.33
CA ASP A 10 9.77 4.87 -4.49
C ASP A 10 9.14 6.05 -5.26
N LEU A 11 9.95 6.74 -6.04
CA LEU A 11 9.51 7.83 -6.91
C LEU A 11 9.75 7.48 -8.37
N ALA A 12 8.67 7.24 -9.12
CA ALA A 12 8.73 7.10 -10.55
C ALA A 12 8.79 8.46 -11.26
N GLY A 13 9.79 8.64 -12.12
CA GLY A 13 9.94 9.87 -12.92
C GLY A 13 8.93 9.96 -14.05
N TYR A 14 8.53 8.82 -14.63
CA TYR A 14 7.53 8.72 -15.69
C TYR A 14 6.52 7.61 -15.36
N GLY A 15 5.28 8.02 -15.07
CA GLY A 15 4.16 7.14 -14.72
C GLY A 15 3.55 7.45 -13.36
N LYS A 16 2.34 6.95 -13.14
CA LYS A 16 1.51 7.20 -11.97
C LYS A 16 1.48 5.96 -11.07
N VAL A 17 2.59 5.73 -10.38
CA VAL A 17 2.75 4.68 -9.37
C VAL A 17 3.41 5.27 -8.12
N SER A 18 3.27 4.61 -7.01
CA SER A 18 3.95 4.92 -5.76
C SER A 18 3.82 6.41 -5.36
N LEU A 19 4.87 7.15 -5.02
CA LEU A 19 4.79 8.58 -4.67
C LEU A 19 4.07 9.41 -5.73
N SER A 20 4.30 9.13 -7.02
CA SER A 20 3.68 9.88 -8.13
C SER A 20 2.15 9.67 -8.20
N ALA A 21 1.62 8.59 -7.63
CA ALA A 21 0.19 8.30 -7.50
C ALA A 21 -0.38 8.78 -6.17
N MET A 22 0.30 8.49 -5.05
CA MET A 22 -0.22 8.75 -3.71
C MET A 22 -0.26 10.24 -3.36
N MET A 23 0.75 11.01 -3.79
CA MET A 23 0.85 12.43 -3.44
C MET A 23 -0.33 13.26 -3.93
N PRO A 24 -0.76 13.22 -5.22
CA PRO A 24 -1.91 13.99 -5.66
C PRO A 24 -3.20 13.59 -4.95
N VAL A 25 -3.41 12.30 -4.67
CA VAL A 25 -4.59 11.79 -3.96
C VAL A 25 -4.67 12.37 -2.55
N LEU A 26 -3.66 12.12 -1.73
CA LEU A 26 -3.65 12.55 -0.33
C LEU A 26 -3.58 14.07 -0.17
N SER A 27 -2.90 14.78 -1.11
CA SER A 27 -2.88 16.24 -1.13
C SER A 27 -4.26 16.82 -1.43
N HIS A 28 -5.01 16.24 -2.39
CA HIS A 28 -6.39 16.63 -2.69
C HIS A 28 -7.32 16.40 -1.49
N MET A 29 -7.10 15.32 -0.73
CA MET A 29 -7.82 15.04 0.51
C MET A 29 -7.46 15.99 1.68
N GLY A 30 -6.54 16.94 1.46
CA GLY A 30 -6.23 18.03 2.41
C GLY A 30 -5.18 17.69 3.45
N HIS A 31 -4.36 16.65 3.26
CA HIS A 31 -3.28 16.29 4.18
C HIS A 31 -1.95 16.96 3.82
N HIS A 32 -1.08 17.15 4.82
CA HIS A 32 0.30 17.61 4.63
C HIS A 32 1.21 16.42 4.36
N LEU A 33 1.87 16.42 3.20
CA LEU A 33 2.66 15.28 2.75
C LEU A 33 4.16 15.56 2.84
N TYR A 34 4.88 14.55 3.32
CA TYR A 34 6.33 14.50 3.37
C TYR A 34 6.79 13.21 2.69
N THR A 35 7.96 13.23 2.09
CA THR A 35 8.43 12.08 1.30
C THR A 35 9.82 11.66 1.72
N LEU A 36 10.00 10.34 1.83
CA LEU A 36 11.30 9.70 1.98
C LEU A 36 11.42 8.65 0.85
N PRO A 37 11.94 9.05 -0.33
CA PRO A 37 12.07 8.11 -1.44
C PRO A 37 12.97 6.93 -1.10
N THR A 38 12.50 5.69 -1.34
CA THR A 38 13.28 4.45 -1.18
C THR A 38 14.13 4.17 -2.43
N ALA A 39 13.63 4.64 -3.58
CA ALA A 39 14.33 4.62 -4.85
C ALA A 39 13.90 5.78 -5.73
N LEU A 40 14.76 6.15 -6.67
CA LEU A 40 14.39 6.92 -7.86
C LEU A 40 14.30 5.95 -9.03
N VAL A 41 13.13 5.87 -9.64
CA VAL A 41 12.85 4.97 -10.76
C VAL A 41 12.56 5.80 -12.01
N SER A 42 13.25 5.52 -13.12
CA SER A 42 13.09 6.33 -14.33
C SER A 42 11.66 6.35 -14.88
N ASN A 43 10.97 5.22 -14.81
CA ASN A 43 9.60 5.02 -15.31
C ASN A 43 9.00 3.77 -14.69
N THR A 44 7.69 3.54 -14.90
CA THR A 44 7.03 2.31 -14.44
C THR A 44 7.68 1.07 -15.03
N LEU A 45 7.80 0.01 -14.24
CA LEU A 45 8.55 -1.19 -14.60
C LEU A 45 7.91 -1.97 -15.76
N ASP A 46 6.61 -1.80 -15.98
CA ASP A 46 5.83 -2.48 -17.02
C ASP A 46 6.26 -2.12 -18.46
N TYR A 47 6.97 -1.00 -18.65
CA TYR A 47 7.62 -0.73 -19.96
C TYR A 47 8.79 -1.67 -20.28
N GLY A 48 9.23 -2.52 -19.33
CA GLY A 48 10.26 -3.54 -19.53
C GLY A 48 11.69 -3.01 -19.62
N LYS A 49 11.88 -1.69 -19.71
CA LYS A 49 13.18 -1.02 -19.66
C LYS A 49 13.09 0.16 -18.67
N PHE A 50 13.95 0.14 -17.68
CA PHE A 50 13.95 1.15 -16.60
C PHE A 50 15.36 1.26 -15.99
N TYR A 51 15.54 2.30 -15.20
CA TYR A 51 16.69 2.50 -14.32
C TYR A 51 16.18 2.72 -12.89
N ILE A 52 16.82 2.07 -11.93
CA ILE A 52 16.52 2.23 -10.50
C ILE A 52 17.80 2.68 -9.80
N GLN A 53 17.67 3.74 -9.02
CA GLN A 53 18.69 4.19 -8.09
C GLN A 53 18.18 4.08 -6.66
N GLU A 54 18.77 3.19 -5.89
CA GLU A 54 18.51 3.06 -4.46
C GLU A 54 18.97 4.30 -3.69
N THR A 55 18.24 4.70 -2.65
CA THR A 55 18.46 5.95 -1.92
C THR A 55 18.76 5.74 -0.43
N THR A 56 19.24 4.58 -0.02
CA THR A 56 19.46 4.19 1.39
C THR A 56 20.25 5.21 2.18
N GLU A 57 21.36 5.73 1.62
CA GLU A 57 22.17 6.73 2.30
C GLU A 57 21.43 8.07 2.47
N TYR A 58 20.69 8.49 1.44
CA TYR A 58 19.84 9.68 1.54
C TYR A 58 18.78 9.50 2.65
N MET A 59 18.12 8.35 2.73
CA MET A 59 17.15 8.04 3.76
C MET A 59 17.76 8.14 5.16
N ARG A 60 18.93 7.52 5.35
CA ARG A 60 19.64 7.53 6.63
C ARG A 60 19.98 8.96 7.08
N GLN A 61 20.54 9.76 6.17
CA GLN A 61 20.90 11.14 6.48
C GLN A 61 19.66 12.02 6.72
N SER A 62 18.58 11.82 5.94
CA SER A 62 17.34 12.55 6.12
C SER A 62 16.71 12.28 7.49
N LEU A 63 16.59 11.00 7.88
CA LEU A 63 16.04 10.62 9.19
C LEU A 63 16.87 11.17 10.36
N LYS A 64 18.20 11.17 10.21
CA LYS A 64 19.09 11.77 11.21
C LYS A 64 18.82 13.28 11.36
N VAL A 65 18.81 14.02 10.25
CA VAL A 65 18.55 15.47 10.25
C VAL A 65 17.16 15.78 10.80
N TRP A 66 16.14 14.99 10.44
CA TRP A 66 14.79 15.20 10.94
C TRP A 66 14.66 14.93 12.44
N ALA A 67 15.40 13.95 12.96
CA ALA A 67 15.49 13.71 14.40
C ALA A 67 16.15 14.88 15.14
N GLU A 68 17.24 15.43 14.61
CA GLU A 68 17.94 16.62 15.16
C GLU A 68 17.04 17.88 15.14
N LEU A 69 16.20 18.03 14.10
CA LEU A 69 15.25 19.15 13.97
C LEU A 69 13.95 18.93 14.74
N GLY A 70 13.73 17.75 15.30
CA GLY A 70 12.53 17.42 16.07
C GLY A 70 11.27 17.23 15.21
N PHE A 71 11.40 16.87 13.93
CA PHE A 71 10.26 16.63 13.07
C PHE A 71 9.50 15.35 13.50
N SER A 72 8.20 15.41 13.41
CA SER A 72 7.30 14.29 13.72
C SER A 72 6.15 14.20 12.73
N PHE A 73 5.59 13.03 12.60
CA PHE A 73 4.50 12.73 11.66
C PHE A 73 3.34 12.06 12.41
N ASP A 74 2.11 12.34 11.98
CA ASP A 74 0.92 11.65 12.50
C ASP A 74 0.80 10.25 11.90
N VAL A 75 1.35 10.06 10.70
CA VAL A 75 1.28 8.82 9.93
C VAL A 75 2.60 8.55 9.24
N VAL A 76 3.01 7.29 9.20
CA VAL A 76 4.07 6.77 8.34
C VAL A 76 3.47 5.71 7.43
N SER A 77 3.46 5.96 6.13
CA SER A 77 3.06 4.97 5.11
C SER A 77 4.29 4.44 4.40
N THR A 78 4.39 3.12 4.24
CA THR A 78 5.52 2.47 3.57
C THR A 78 5.06 1.63 2.40
N GLY A 79 5.88 1.54 1.35
CA GLY A 79 5.67 0.71 0.17
C GLY A 79 6.90 -0.10 -0.18
N MET A 80 7.41 0.03 -1.43
CA MET A 80 8.53 -0.75 -1.92
C MET A 80 9.81 -0.49 -1.11
N ILE A 81 10.40 -1.57 -0.56
CA ILE A 81 11.68 -1.60 0.15
C ILE A 81 12.65 -2.47 -0.65
N LEU A 82 13.83 -1.95 -0.98
CA LEU A 82 14.74 -2.60 -1.93
C LEU A 82 15.83 -3.43 -1.27
N SER A 83 16.17 -3.20 0.00
CA SER A 83 17.26 -3.91 0.65
C SER A 83 17.01 -4.18 2.14
N ALA A 84 17.77 -5.13 2.68
CA ALA A 84 17.81 -5.44 4.11
C ALA A 84 18.10 -4.19 4.96
N GLU A 85 19.01 -3.36 4.47
CA GLU A 85 19.43 -2.14 5.16
C GLU A 85 18.30 -1.11 5.20
N GLN A 86 17.57 -0.91 4.09
CA GLN A 86 16.36 -0.08 4.08
C GLN A 86 15.29 -0.63 5.02
N SER A 87 15.05 -1.94 4.98
CA SER A 87 14.06 -2.59 5.84
C SER A 87 14.36 -2.35 7.32
N ALA A 88 15.62 -2.54 7.74
CA ALA A 88 16.01 -2.28 9.12
C ALA A 88 15.78 -0.80 9.50
N LEU A 89 16.26 0.12 8.65
CA LEU A 89 16.12 1.57 8.86
C LEU A 89 14.66 1.99 8.99
N VAL A 90 13.80 1.50 8.10
CA VAL A 90 12.37 1.86 8.07
C VAL A 90 11.61 1.22 9.21
N SER A 91 11.88 -0.07 9.53
CA SER A 91 11.27 -0.74 10.69
C SER A 91 11.57 0.01 11.99
N ASP A 92 12.85 0.32 12.23
CA ASP A 92 13.26 1.06 13.43
C ASP A 92 12.58 2.43 13.52
N PHE A 93 12.46 3.12 12.38
CA PHE A 93 11.77 4.41 12.32
C PHE A 93 10.27 4.28 12.57
N CYS A 94 9.61 3.27 11.99
CA CYS A 94 8.19 3.00 12.23
C CYS A 94 7.92 2.67 13.71
N GLU A 95 8.73 1.81 14.33
CA GLU A 95 8.60 1.52 15.76
C GLU A 95 8.74 2.76 16.64
N GLN A 96 9.73 3.62 16.34
CA GLN A 96 9.92 4.86 17.09
C GLN A 96 8.76 5.83 16.87
N SER A 97 8.22 5.91 15.66
CA SER A 97 7.08 6.76 15.32
C SER A 97 5.79 6.27 15.99
N ALA A 98 5.54 4.95 15.98
CA ALA A 98 4.40 4.33 16.67
C ALA A 98 4.44 4.59 18.18
N LYS A 99 5.62 4.52 18.83
CA LYS A 99 5.79 4.87 20.24
C LYS A 99 5.45 6.33 20.56
N LYS A 100 5.50 7.22 19.55
CA LYS A 100 5.11 8.63 19.65
C LYS A 100 3.66 8.87 19.26
N GLY A 101 2.91 7.82 18.91
CA GLY A 101 1.49 7.87 18.54
C GLY A 101 1.20 8.02 17.05
N ALA A 102 2.21 7.87 16.17
CA ALA A 102 1.98 7.84 14.74
C ALA A 102 1.31 6.52 14.32
N LEU A 103 0.37 6.60 13.37
CA LEU A 103 -0.20 5.44 12.70
C LEU A 103 0.82 4.89 11.68
N VAL A 104 1.08 3.59 11.69
CA VAL A 104 1.95 2.90 10.72
C VAL A 104 1.09 2.12 9.74
N PHE A 105 1.15 2.53 8.46
CA PHE A 105 0.41 1.93 7.35
C PHE A 105 1.38 1.29 6.37
N VAL A 106 1.24 -0.01 6.10
CA VAL A 106 2.21 -0.77 5.30
C VAL A 106 1.55 -1.40 4.08
N ASP A 107 2.05 -1.05 2.90
CA ASP A 107 1.80 -1.77 1.66
C ASP A 107 3.05 -2.65 1.37
N PRO A 108 2.98 -3.96 1.56
CA PRO A 108 4.14 -4.85 1.51
C PRO A 108 4.44 -5.31 0.08
N ILE A 109 4.76 -4.38 -0.80
CA ILE A 109 4.97 -4.60 -2.24
C ILE A 109 6.03 -5.65 -2.51
N MET A 110 5.62 -6.84 -3.00
CA MET A 110 6.52 -7.97 -3.27
C MET A 110 6.17 -8.76 -4.53
N GLY A 111 4.93 -8.79 -4.97
CA GLY A 111 4.49 -9.64 -6.07
C GLY A 111 3.03 -9.45 -6.44
N ASP A 112 2.59 -10.13 -7.49
CA ASP A 112 1.21 -10.13 -7.96
C ASP A 112 0.91 -11.42 -8.77
N GLU A 113 -0.37 -11.76 -8.95
CA GLU A 113 -0.83 -12.92 -9.75
C GLU A 113 -0.15 -14.25 -9.34
N GLY A 114 0.03 -14.47 -8.04
CA GLY A 114 0.64 -15.68 -7.46
C GLY A 114 2.16 -15.75 -7.56
N LYS A 115 2.85 -14.70 -8.01
CA LYS A 115 4.30 -14.68 -8.22
C LYS A 115 4.96 -13.47 -7.59
N LEU A 116 6.15 -13.69 -7.04
CA LEU A 116 7.00 -12.58 -6.59
C LEU A 116 7.58 -11.83 -7.82
N TYR A 117 7.80 -10.54 -7.67
CA TYR A 117 8.49 -9.74 -8.69
C TYR A 117 9.94 -10.16 -8.85
N ASN A 118 10.53 -9.90 -10.02
CA ASN A 118 11.93 -10.19 -10.30
C ASN A 118 12.85 -9.52 -9.28
N GLY A 119 13.71 -10.32 -8.65
CA GLY A 119 14.64 -9.85 -7.61
C GLY A 119 14.09 -9.92 -6.19
N VAL A 120 12.82 -10.25 -6.01
CA VAL A 120 12.21 -10.50 -4.68
C VAL A 120 12.39 -11.97 -4.32
N GLY A 121 12.84 -12.24 -3.09
CA GLY A 121 13.07 -13.58 -2.57
C GLY A 121 12.78 -13.67 -1.06
N GLU A 122 13.17 -14.79 -0.47
CA GLU A 122 12.94 -15.11 0.96
C GLU A 122 13.41 -13.98 1.91
N GLU A 123 14.51 -13.33 1.57
CA GLU A 123 15.03 -12.22 2.38
C GLU A 123 14.06 -11.03 2.37
N THR A 124 13.49 -10.68 1.22
CA THR A 124 12.49 -9.61 1.11
C THR A 124 11.23 -9.96 1.91
N ILE A 125 10.75 -11.22 1.80
CA ILE A 125 9.60 -11.68 2.57
C ILE A 125 9.86 -11.55 4.08
N ALA A 126 11.05 -11.94 4.53
CA ALA A 126 11.43 -11.83 5.94
C ALA A 126 11.48 -10.35 6.41
N HIS A 127 11.90 -9.43 5.54
CA HIS A 127 11.88 -8.00 5.83
C HIS A 127 10.45 -7.45 5.89
N MET A 128 9.58 -7.83 4.96
CA MET A 128 8.19 -7.39 4.98
C MET A 128 7.43 -7.96 6.19
N ARG A 129 7.73 -9.18 6.64
CA ARG A 129 7.19 -9.72 7.91
C ARG A 129 7.56 -8.86 9.12
N LYS A 130 8.75 -8.26 9.16
CA LYS A 130 9.11 -7.30 10.22
C LYS A 130 8.30 -6.03 10.14
N MET A 131 8.02 -5.54 8.93
CA MET A 131 7.15 -4.38 8.73
C MET A 131 5.72 -4.67 9.17
N VAL A 132 5.18 -5.85 8.83
CA VAL A 132 3.86 -6.30 9.30
C VAL A 132 3.76 -6.28 10.82
N ALA A 133 4.80 -6.72 11.53
CA ALA A 133 4.80 -6.80 12.99
C ALA A 133 4.70 -5.44 13.72
N VAL A 134 4.95 -4.33 13.02
CA VAL A 134 4.88 -2.96 13.60
C VAL A 134 3.74 -2.12 13.02
N ALA A 135 2.91 -2.70 12.13
CA ALA A 135 1.89 -1.99 11.41
C ALA A 135 0.57 -1.86 12.19
N ASP A 136 -0.06 -0.68 12.13
CA ASP A 136 -1.45 -0.51 12.55
C ASP A 136 -2.42 -1.02 11.47
N CYS A 137 -2.05 -0.88 10.19
CA CYS A 137 -2.81 -1.43 9.06
C CYS A 137 -1.87 -1.90 7.96
N ILE A 138 -2.14 -3.07 7.39
CA ILE A 138 -1.46 -3.58 6.20
C ILE A 138 -2.43 -3.76 5.04
N VAL A 139 -1.94 -3.54 3.80
CA VAL A 139 -2.76 -3.60 2.58
C VAL A 139 -2.11 -4.47 1.50
N PRO A 140 -1.76 -5.74 1.80
CA PRO A 140 -1.24 -6.64 0.77
C PRO A 140 -2.29 -6.96 -0.29
N ASN A 141 -1.85 -7.25 -1.52
CA ASN A 141 -2.68 -8.04 -2.41
C ASN A 141 -2.67 -9.52 -1.96
N TYR A 142 -3.53 -10.37 -2.55
CA TYR A 142 -3.64 -11.77 -2.11
C TYR A 142 -2.34 -12.55 -2.28
N THR A 143 -1.55 -12.27 -3.32
CA THR A 143 -0.24 -12.91 -3.52
C THR A 143 0.69 -12.60 -2.34
N GLU A 144 0.83 -11.35 -2.02
CA GLU A 144 1.66 -10.87 -0.91
C GLU A 144 1.18 -11.41 0.44
N ALA A 145 -0.13 -11.40 0.66
CA ALA A 145 -0.74 -11.96 1.86
C ALA A 145 -0.40 -13.44 2.05
N ALA A 146 -0.48 -14.25 0.99
CA ALA A 146 -0.14 -15.67 1.01
C ALA A 146 1.34 -15.90 1.36
N TYR A 147 2.27 -15.16 0.72
CA TYR A 147 3.69 -15.24 1.03
C TYR A 147 4.03 -14.76 2.45
N LEU A 148 3.41 -13.69 2.92
CA LEU A 148 3.61 -13.20 4.28
C LEU A 148 3.12 -14.21 5.31
N ALA A 149 1.95 -14.76 5.13
CA ALA A 149 1.34 -15.72 6.05
C ALA A 149 1.96 -17.12 5.98
N ASP A 150 2.82 -17.41 4.99
CA ASP A 150 3.33 -18.74 4.68
C ASP A 150 2.17 -19.74 4.42
N MET A 151 1.19 -19.28 3.62
CA MET A 151 0.02 -20.05 3.22
C MET A 151 0.04 -20.29 1.71
N PRO A 152 -0.52 -21.43 1.24
CA PRO A 152 -0.57 -21.71 -0.19
C PRO A 152 -1.44 -20.68 -0.92
N TYR A 153 -1.00 -20.28 -2.12
CA TYR A 153 -1.80 -19.45 -3.02
C TYR A 153 -2.76 -20.33 -3.83
N HIS A 154 -4.04 -19.99 -3.83
CA HIS A 154 -5.09 -20.64 -4.64
C HIS A 154 -5.75 -19.59 -5.53
N GLU A 155 -6.17 -19.97 -6.75
CA GLU A 155 -6.90 -19.06 -7.65
C GLU A 155 -8.25 -18.63 -7.09
N ASP A 156 -8.84 -19.43 -6.22
CA ASP A 156 -10.13 -19.20 -5.59
C ASP A 156 -10.09 -19.77 -4.16
N MET A 157 -10.30 -18.93 -3.17
CA MET A 157 -10.34 -19.31 -1.75
C MET A 157 -11.77 -19.59 -1.31
N THR A 158 -11.93 -20.42 -0.30
CA THR A 158 -13.15 -20.44 0.50
C THR A 158 -13.17 -19.23 1.47
N GLU A 159 -14.35 -18.86 1.96
CA GLU A 159 -14.44 -17.81 2.99
C GLU A 159 -13.67 -18.17 4.27
N GLU A 160 -13.63 -19.46 4.63
CA GLU A 160 -12.86 -19.94 5.78
C GLU A 160 -11.34 -19.70 5.60
N GLU A 161 -10.82 -20.01 4.40
CA GLU A 161 -9.40 -19.73 4.08
C GLU A 161 -9.09 -18.25 4.08
N ALA A 162 -9.96 -17.41 3.52
CA ALA A 162 -9.79 -15.96 3.51
C ALA A 162 -9.79 -15.37 4.94
N ARG A 163 -10.67 -15.87 5.79
CA ARG A 163 -10.71 -15.52 7.21
C ARG A 163 -9.45 -15.97 7.93
N ALA A 164 -9.01 -17.21 7.73
CA ALA A 164 -7.78 -17.72 8.33
C ALA A 164 -6.54 -16.93 7.90
N LEU A 165 -6.46 -16.53 6.62
CA LEU A 165 -5.38 -15.70 6.08
C LEU A 165 -5.31 -14.34 6.77
N THR A 166 -6.43 -13.63 6.88
CA THR A 166 -6.45 -12.31 7.52
C THR A 166 -6.15 -12.38 9.02
N ILE A 167 -6.66 -13.38 9.71
CA ILE A 167 -6.36 -13.63 11.13
C ILE A 167 -4.87 -13.96 11.31
N ARG A 168 -4.31 -14.80 10.44
CA ARG A 168 -2.89 -15.15 10.50
C ARG A 168 -1.99 -13.92 10.37
N LEU A 169 -2.30 -13.00 9.45
CA LEU A 169 -1.56 -11.74 9.30
C LEU A 169 -1.73 -10.83 10.53
N HIS A 170 -2.93 -10.79 11.12
CA HIS A 170 -3.16 -10.10 12.37
C HIS A 170 -2.31 -10.67 13.52
N GLU A 171 -2.26 -12.00 13.67
CA GLU A 171 -1.44 -12.69 14.69
C GLU A 171 0.08 -12.44 14.51
N MET A 172 0.52 -12.08 13.30
CA MET A 172 1.91 -11.67 13.04
C MET A 172 2.23 -10.27 13.55
N GLY A 173 1.23 -9.50 14.01
CA GLY A 173 1.39 -8.22 14.67
C GLY A 173 0.64 -7.05 14.02
N ALA A 174 0.16 -7.17 12.78
CA ALA A 174 -0.66 -6.14 12.16
C ALA A 174 -1.98 -5.96 12.93
N LYS A 175 -2.31 -4.73 13.36
CA LYS A 175 -3.57 -4.52 14.09
C LYS A 175 -4.77 -4.73 13.19
N SER A 176 -4.72 -4.22 11.97
CA SER A 176 -5.77 -4.42 10.96
C SER A 176 -5.18 -4.86 9.63
N VAL A 177 -5.94 -5.62 8.87
CA VAL A 177 -5.51 -6.26 7.62
C VAL A 177 -6.57 -6.03 6.54
N VAL A 178 -6.15 -5.59 5.35
CA VAL A 178 -7.01 -5.52 4.16
C VAL A 178 -6.28 -6.20 3.01
N VAL A 179 -6.82 -7.30 2.50
CA VAL A 179 -6.25 -8.07 1.39
C VAL A 179 -7.00 -7.76 0.11
N THR A 180 -6.32 -7.16 -0.85
CA THR A 180 -6.87 -6.82 -2.16
C THR A 180 -6.69 -7.95 -3.17
N SER A 181 -7.38 -7.86 -4.30
CA SER A 181 -7.28 -8.81 -5.43
C SER A 181 -7.53 -10.27 -5.04
N ALA A 182 -8.41 -10.49 -4.05
CA ALA A 182 -8.83 -11.83 -3.65
C ALA A 182 -9.98 -12.34 -4.52
N LYS A 183 -10.06 -13.65 -4.66
CA LYS A 183 -11.23 -14.33 -5.18
C LYS A 183 -11.69 -15.34 -4.14
N VAL A 184 -12.94 -15.24 -3.72
CA VAL A 184 -13.52 -16.07 -2.66
C VAL A 184 -14.87 -16.61 -3.09
N ASP A 185 -15.02 -17.97 -3.10
CA ASP A 185 -16.23 -18.66 -3.54
C ASP A 185 -16.70 -18.20 -4.94
N GLY A 186 -15.76 -18.00 -5.86
CA GLY A 186 -16.02 -17.58 -7.23
C GLY A 186 -16.19 -16.08 -7.46
N GLU A 187 -16.22 -15.24 -6.41
CA GLU A 187 -16.39 -13.78 -6.52
C GLU A 187 -15.09 -13.02 -6.25
N ASN A 188 -14.81 -12.04 -7.10
CA ASN A 188 -13.71 -11.09 -6.82
C ASN A 188 -14.08 -10.19 -5.63
N CYS A 189 -13.20 -10.05 -4.68
CA CYS A 189 -13.47 -9.28 -3.48
C CYS A 189 -12.19 -8.69 -2.85
N VAL A 190 -12.40 -7.76 -1.95
CA VAL A 190 -11.45 -7.36 -0.91
C VAL A 190 -11.91 -8.00 0.39
N VAL A 191 -11.00 -8.63 1.11
CA VAL A 191 -11.27 -9.18 2.44
C VAL A 191 -10.43 -8.46 3.49
N GLY A 192 -10.92 -8.37 4.70
CA GLY A 192 -10.17 -7.71 5.76
C GLY A 192 -10.53 -8.20 7.15
N TYR A 193 -9.68 -7.83 8.09
CA TYR A 193 -9.89 -8.03 9.52
C TYR A 193 -9.63 -6.72 10.25
N ASP A 194 -10.66 -6.20 10.90
CA ASP A 194 -10.55 -5.03 11.77
C ASP A 194 -10.17 -5.48 13.18
N GLY A 195 -8.91 -5.29 13.54
CA GLY A 195 -8.43 -5.68 14.88
C GLY A 195 -8.95 -4.80 16.00
N THR A 196 -9.55 -3.64 15.71
CA THR A 196 -10.20 -2.80 16.71
C THR A 196 -11.56 -3.36 17.11
N GLU A 197 -12.34 -3.81 16.12
CA GLU A 197 -13.68 -4.38 16.34
C GLU A 197 -13.63 -5.90 16.51
N GLY A 198 -12.54 -6.56 16.10
CA GLY A 198 -12.41 -8.01 16.10
C GLY A 198 -13.23 -8.69 14.98
N GLU A 199 -13.51 -7.98 13.89
CA GLU A 199 -14.44 -8.40 12.86
C GLU A 199 -13.74 -8.64 11.51
N PHE A 200 -14.08 -9.78 10.88
CA PHE A 200 -13.76 -10.06 9.48
C PHE A 200 -14.82 -9.45 8.57
N PHE A 201 -14.40 -8.92 7.43
CA PHE A 201 -15.32 -8.45 6.40
C PHE A 201 -14.88 -8.89 4.99
N ARG A 202 -15.86 -8.99 4.09
CA ARG A 202 -15.71 -9.26 2.67
C ARG A 202 -16.50 -8.25 1.86
N ILE A 203 -15.87 -7.61 0.88
CA ILE A 203 -16.50 -6.64 0.00
C ILE A 203 -16.33 -7.12 -1.43
N PRO A 204 -17.39 -7.66 -2.07
CA PRO A 204 -17.34 -8.11 -3.45
C PRO A 204 -17.28 -6.92 -4.42
N PHE A 205 -16.71 -7.17 -5.62
CA PHE A 205 -16.70 -6.19 -6.72
C PHE A 205 -16.77 -6.87 -8.09
N ASP A 206 -17.30 -6.14 -9.06
CA ASP A 206 -17.27 -6.53 -10.46
C ASP A 206 -15.94 -6.10 -11.08
N LEU A 207 -15.17 -7.06 -11.58
CA LEU A 207 -13.88 -6.78 -12.22
C LEU A 207 -14.08 -6.05 -13.56
N ILE A 208 -13.48 -4.87 -13.69
CA ILE A 208 -13.33 -4.22 -14.99
C ILE A 208 -12.13 -4.87 -15.68
N PRO A 209 -12.28 -5.47 -16.89
CA PRO A 209 -11.23 -6.25 -17.54
C PRO A 209 -10.16 -5.32 -18.18
N VAL A 210 -9.67 -4.38 -17.42
CA VAL A 210 -8.63 -3.42 -17.81
C VAL A 210 -7.64 -3.28 -16.66
N ARG A 211 -6.35 -3.48 -16.94
CA ARG A 211 -5.28 -3.33 -15.96
C ARG A 211 -4.54 -2.01 -16.18
N PHE A 212 -4.53 -1.15 -15.17
CA PHE A 212 -3.62 -0.03 -15.06
C PHE A 212 -2.58 -0.29 -13.98
N VAL A 213 -1.35 0.16 -14.19
CA VAL A 213 -0.36 0.22 -13.12
C VAL A 213 -0.73 1.31 -12.11
N GLY A 214 -0.34 1.15 -10.85
CA GLY A 214 -0.57 2.15 -9.80
C GLY A 214 -1.98 2.17 -9.19
N THR A 215 -2.88 1.26 -9.58
CA THR A 215 -4.22 1.18 -8.98
C THR A 215 -4.17 0.77 -7.50
N GLY A 216 -3.20 -0.06 -7.11
CA GLY A 216 -2.91 -0.39 -5.71
C GLY A 216 -2.48 0.84 -4.92
N ASP A 217 -1.58 1.65 -5.47
CA ASP A 217 -1.12 2.90 -4.83
C ASP A 217 -2.27 3.90 -4.64
N ILE A 218 -3.17 4.03 -5.64
CA ILE A 218 -4.37 4.88 -5.52
C ILE A 218 -5.30 4.34 -4.43
N PHE A 219 -5.55 3.01 -4.42
CA PHE A 219 -6.35 2.36 -3.39
C PHE A 219 -5.79 2.61 -1.99
N ALA A 220 -4.49 2.35 -1.80
CA ALA A 220 -3.79 2.56 -0.53
C ALA A 220 -3.87 4.03 -0.08
N ALA A 221 -3.68 4.98 -0.99
CA ALA A 221 -3.75 6.41 -0.69
C ALA A 221 -5.16 6.85 -0.27
N VAL A 222 -6.21 6.46 -1.01
CA VAL A 222 -7.59 6.80 -0.66
C VAL A 222 -7.99 6.18 0.66
N MET A 223 -7.71 4.89 0.85
CA MET A 223 -8.00 4.18 2.09
C MET A 223 -7.31 4.84 3.28
N LEU A 224 -6.01 5.12 3.16
CA LEU A 224 -5.23 5.80 4.19
C LEU A 224 -5.83 7.17 4.54
N GLY A 225 -6.13 8.00 3.53
CA GLY A 225 -6.73 9.32 3.74
C GLY A 225 -8.05 9.23 4.51
N ARG A 226 -8.92 8.28 4.17
CA ARG A 226 -10.20 8.07 4.89
C ARG A 226 -9.99 7.56 6.32
N LEU A 227 -9.05 6.62 6.52
CA LEU A 227 -8.71 6.11 7.87
C LEU A 227 -8.25 7.23 8.81
N VAL A 228 -7.35 8.10 8.33
CA VAL A 228 -6.82 9.18 9.17
C VAL A 228 -7.82 10.31 9.41
N ASP A 229 -8.87 10.40 8.60
CA ASP A 229 -10.03 11.24 8.83
C ASP A 229 -11.05 10.61 9.81
N GLY A 230 -10.79 9.40 10.29
CA GLY A 230 -11.62 8.71 11.28
C GLY A 230 -12.76 7.89 10.68
N VAL A 231 -12.73 7.61 9.40
CA VAL A 231 -13.68 6.70 8.75
C VAL A 231 -13.35 5.26 9.14
N PRO A 232 -14.34 4.42 9.53
CA PRO A 232 -14.10 3.00 9.86
C PRO A 232 -13.38 2.23 8.75
N LEU A 233 -12.61 1.19 9.12
CA LEU A 233 -11.76 0.43 8.19
C LEU A 233 -12.53 -0.11 6.99
N GLN A 234 -13.65 -0.80 7.22
CA GLN A 234 -14.45 -1.39 6.13
C GLN A 234 -15.01 -0.32 5.19
N GLU A 235 -15.46 0.81 5.72
CA GLU A 235 -15.98 1.91 4.90
C GLU A 235 -14.85 2.62 4.14
N SER A 236 -13.67 2.82 4.76
CA SER A 236 -12.48 3.35 4.09
C SER A 236 -12.06 2.46 2.91
N THR A 237 -12.11 1.13 3.12
CA THR A 237 -11.85 0.13 2.09
C THR A 237 -12.85 0.25 0.94
N ARG A 238 -14.16 0.34 1.24
CA ARG A 238 -15.22 0.49 0.23
C ARG A 238 -15.03 1.74 -0.61
N ARG A 239 -14.80 2.90 0.04
CA ARG A 239 -14.57 4.16 -0.68
C ARG A 239 -13.33 4.13 -1.56
N ALA A 240 -12.27 3.47 -1.11
CA ALA A 240 -11.08 3.28 -1.94
C ALA A 240 -11.37 2.40 -3.17
N MET A 241 -12.14 1.31 -3.02
CA MET A 241 -12.58 0.46 -4.13
C MET A 241 -13.43 1.25 -5.13
N ASP A 242 -14.40 2.03 -4.66
CA ASP A 242 -15.30 2.81 -5.50
C ASP A 242 -14.55 3.91 -6.27
N ALA A 243 -13.60 4.59 -5.63
CA ALA A 243 -12.75 5.59 -6.27
C ALA A 243 -11.89 4.97 -7.38
N VAL A 244 -11.18 3.86 -7.07
CA VAL A 244 -10.34 3.16 -8.06
C VAL A 244 -11.19 2.64 -9.22
N ARG A 245 -12.34 2.02 -8.95
CA ARG A 245 -13.27 1.54 -9.97
C ARG A 245 -13.70 2.68 -10.91
N THR A 246 -14.10 3.81 -10.34
CA THR A 246 -14.54 4.99 -11.12
C THR A 246 -13.40 5.54 -11.96
N MET A 247 -12.20 5.63 -11.41
CA MET A 247 -11.03 6.10 -12.13
C MET A 247 -10.64 5.16 -13.28
N ILE A 248 -10.70 3.83 -13.07
CA ILE A 248 -10.46 2.83 -14.13
C ILE A 248 -11.51 2.97 -15.23
N ASP A 249 -12.80 3.00 -14.88
CA ASP A 249 -13.89 3.05 -15.86
C ASP A 249 -13.82 4.30 -16.75
N ARG A 250 -13.53 5.46 -16.18
CA ARG A 250 -13.35 6.72 -16.92
C ARG A 250 -12.16 6.70 -17.89
N ASN A 251 -11.17 5.87 -17.62
CA ASN A 251 -9.93 5.82 -18.39
C ASN A 251 -9.74 4.52 -19.18
N ARG A 252 -10.73 3.63 -19.20
CA ARG A 252 -10.62 2.28 -19.77
C ARG A 252 -10.18 2.24 -21.23
N ASP A 253 -10.51 3.27 -22.02
CA ASP A 253 -10.20 3.36 -23.43
C ASP A 253 -8.82 3.99 -23.74
N LYS A 254 -8.06 4.42 -22.73
CA LYS A 254 -6.68 4.90 -22.94
C LYS A 254 -5.80 3.79 -23.49
N GLU A 255 -4.97 4.10 -24.47
CA GLU A 255 -4.07 3.13 -25.11
C GLU A 255 -2.93 2.72 -24.17
N ASP A 256 -2.24 3.69 -23.58
CA ASP A 256 -1.10 3.45 -22.67
C ASP A 256 -1.57 3.26 -21.22
N LYS A 257 -1.65 1.99 -20.82
CA LYS A 257 -1.98 1.59 -19.45
C LYS A 257 -0.77 1.58 -18.51
N TYR A 258 0.44 1.52 -19.08
CA TYR A 258 1.69 1.49 -18.32
C TYR A 258 2.07 2.86 -17.75
N LEU A 259 1.50 3.93 -18.30
CA LEU A 259 1.59 5.27 -17.72
C LEU A 259 0.83 5.39 -16.39
N GLY A 260 -0.15 4.52 -16.16
CA GLY A 260 -1.08 4.60 -15.04
C GLY A 260 -2.29 5.50 -15.33
N ILE A 261 -3.14 5.66 -14.35
CA ILE A 261 -4.32 6.53 -14.43
C ILE A 261 -3.87 7.99 -14.33
N PRO A 262 -4.37 8.91 -15.17
CA PRO A 262 -4.10 10.35 -15.06
C PRO A 262 -4.88 10.95 -13.87
N ILE A 263 -4.35 10.77 -12.68
CA ILE A 263 -5.00 11.05 -11.40
C ILE A 263 -5.46 12.51 -11.32
N GLU A 264 -4.67 13.44 -11.85
CA GLU A 264 -4.95 14.88 -11.85
C GLU A 264 -6.27 15.24 -12.53
N THR A 265 -6.78 14.39 -13.42
CA THR A 265 -8.05 14.58 -14.11
C THR A 265 -9.21 13.78 -13.52
N CYS A 266 -8.98 13.16 -12.35
CA CYS A 266 -9.96 12.29 -11.69
C CYS A 266 -10.09 12.60 -10.20
N LEU A 267 -9.43 13.64 -9.68
CA LEU A 267 -9.38 13.93 -8.25
C LEU A 267 -10.75 14.23 -7.65
N GLU A 268 -11.69 14.78 -8.41
CA GLU A 268 -13.05 15.06 -7.96
C GLU A 268 -13.84 13.81 -7.54
N VAL A 269 -13.40 12.62 -7.94
CA VAL A 269 -13.96 11.33 -7.46
C VAL A 269 -13.77 11.17 -5.95
N LEU A 270 -12.80 11.87 -5.37
CA LEU A 270 -12.48 11.81 -3.95
C LEU A 270 -13.35 12.73 -3.09
N ASP A 271 -14.14 13.63 -3.71
CA ASP A 271 -14.99 14.59 -3.01
C ASP A 271 -16.31 13.95 -2.53
N GLU A 272 -16.61 12.72 -2.99
CA GLU A 272 -17.75 11.91 -2.61
C GLU A 272 -17.39 11.04 -1.37
#